data_bdb2e4cd36123cd64c53d7ff26026d9a
#
_entry.id   bdb2e4cd36123cd64c53d7ff26026d9a
#
_cell.length_a   1.000
_cell.length_b   1.000
_cell.length_c   1.000
_cell.angle_alpha   90.00
_cell.angle_beta   90.00
_cell.angle_gamma   90.00
#
_symmetry.space_group_name_H-M   'P 1'
#
loop_
_entity.id
_entity.type
_entity.pdbx_description
1 polymer ?
#
loop_
_entity_poly.entity_id
_entity_poly.type
_entity_poly.pdbx_seq_one_letter_code
_entity_poly.pdbx_strand_id
1 'polypeptide(L)'
;MSKTAFLFPGQGAQTVGMGRRLAETYPAARRLYQEAAEILGYDLAGICWNGPGERLNATAVSQPALFVTSLAALEELRIKEPEAIAQCMAAAGLSLGEYTALVFAGALTFHDGLRLVQHRGEAMQQASDATPSGMVSVLMLDHRSVRSVQNCRNA
;
A
#
# COMPACT_ATOMS: atom_id res chain seq x y z
N MET A 1 5.74 17.96 -24.26
CA MET A 1 6.03 17.61 -22.85
C MET A 1 5.27 16.33 -22.54
N SER A 2 5.95 15.31 -22.03
CA SER A 2 5.30 14.06 -21.59
C SER A 2 4.47 14.34 -20.33
N LYS A 3 3.29 13.71 -20.25
CA LYS A 3 2.43 13.79 -19.07
C LYS A 3 2.65 12.51 -18.24
N THR A 4 2.89 12.66 -16.96
CA THR A 4 3.12 11.52 -16.04
C THR A 4 1.92 11.37 -15.11
N ALA A 5 1.49 10.13 -14.87
CA ALA A 5 0.53 9.78 -13.83
C ALA A 5 1.16 8.75 -12.89
N PHE A 6 0.96 8.91 -11.58
CA PHE A 6 1.41 7.97 -10.57
C PHE A 6 0.25 7.08 -10.12
N LEU A 7 0.48 5.78 -10.19
CA LEU A 7 -0.48 4.77 -9.76
C LEU A 7 0.09 3.98 -8.58
N PHE A 8 -0.62 4.00 -7.47
CA PHE A 8 -0.19 3.34 -6.24
C PHE A 8 -0.92 2.00 -6.04
N PRO A 9 -0.18 0.92 -5.71
CA PRO A 9 -0.77 -0.40 -5.55
C PRO A 9 -1.65 -0.50 -4.31
N GLY A 10 -2.58 -1.45 -4.36
CA GLY A 10 -3.38 -1.89 -3.22
C GLY A 10 -2.87 -3.18 -2.61
N GLN A 11 -3.65 -3.71 -1.66
CA GLN A 11 -3.38 -4.98 -0.98
C GLN A 11 -3.23 -6.12 -2.00
N GLY A 12 -2.24 -6.99 -1.79
CA GLY A 12 -1.85 -8.08 -2.69
C GLY A 12 -0.51 -7.83 -3.41
N ALA A 13 0.02 -6.61 -3.37
CA ALA A 13 1.33 -6.27 -3.95
C ALA A 13 2.51 -6.48 -2.98
N GLN A 14 2.24 -6.81 -1.70
CA GLN A 14 3.27 -7.00 -0.68
C GLN A 14 4.07 -8.29 -0.92
N THR A 15 5.37 -8.20 -0.71
CA THR A 15 6.30 -9.35 -0.77
C THR A 15 7.36 -9.21 0.32
N VAL A 16 7.79 -10.34 0.91
CA VAL A 16 8.91 -10.33 1.85
C VAL A 16 10.18 -9.87 1.13
N GLY A 17 10.92 -8.96 1.75
CA GLY A 17 12.08 -8.29 1.18
C GLY A 17 11.79 -6.89 0.62
N MET A 18 10.49 -6.53 0.46
CA MET A 18 10.12 -5.23 -0.11
C MET A 18 10.66 -4.06 0.72
N GLY A 19 11.15 -3.03 0.03
CA GLY A 19 11.63 -1.79 0.63
C GLY A 19 13.00 -1.86 1.31
N ARG A 20 13.59 -3.05 1.52
CA ARG A 20 14.91 -3.20 2.18
C ARG A 20 15.97 -2.37 1.45
N ARG A 21 16.18 -2.61 0.17
CA ARG A 21 17.16 -1.88 -0.65
C ARG A 21 16.92 -0.36 -0.61
N LEU A 22 15.66 0.07 -0.62
CA LEU A 22 15.32 1.49 -0.53
C LEU A 22 15.81 2.10 0.79
N ALA A 23 15.52 1.45 1.91
CA ALA A 23 15.93 1.93 3.23
C ALA A 23 17.46 1.85 3.45
N GLU A 24 18.12 0.87 2.87
CA GLU A 24 19.59 0.75 2.93
C GLU A 24 20.28 1.83 2.10
N THR A 25 19.70 2.19 0.94
CA THR A 25 20.32 3.12 -0.02
C THR A 25 19.96 4.59 0.25
N TYR A 26 18.71 4.85 0.64
CA TYR A 26 18.18 6.21 0.75
C TYR A 26 17.82 6.57 2.18
N PRO A 27 18.55 7.55 2.81
CA PRO A 27 18.26 7.96 4.19
C PRO A 27 16.82 8.44 4.41
N ALA A 28 16.21 9.09 3.41
CA ALA A 28 14.81 9.52 3.49
C ALA A 28 13.84 8.32 3.56
N ALA A 29 14.05 7.29 2.75
CA ALA A 29 13.26 6.06 2.81
C ALA A 29 13.42 5.34 4.15
N ARG A 30 14.65 5.29 4.69
CA ARG A 30 14.90 4.73 6.02
C ARG A 30 14.13 5.44 7.12
N ARG A 31 14.10 6.79 7.09
CA ARG A 31 13.33 7.59 8.06
C ARG A 31 11.84 7.26 8.04
N LEU A 32 11.24 7.05 6.87
CA LEU A 32 9.83 6.66 6.78
C LEU A 32 9.53 5.35 7.55
N TYR A 33 10.41 4.37 7.48
CA TYR A 33 10.24 3.12 8.25
C TYR A 33 10.45 3.33 9.76
N GLN A 34 11.37 4.21 10.15
CA GLN A 34 11.60 4.55 11.56
C GLN A 34 10.39 5.26 12.16
N GLU A 35 9.90 6.31 11.50
CA GLU A 35 8.68 7.03 11.89
C GLU A 35 7.47 6.09 11.90
N ALA A 36 7.38 5.17 10.94
CA ALA A 36 6.31 4.18 10.92
C ALA A 36 6.35 3.27 12.15
N ALA A 37 7.53 2.82 12.59
CA ALA A 37 7.66 1.99 13.79
C ALA A 37 7.20 2.73 15.06
N GLU A 38 7.51 4.03 15.15
CA GLU A 38 7.07 4.88 16.27
C GLU A 38 5.54 5.06 16.28
N ILE A 39 4.92 5.29 15.12
CA ILE A 39 3.47 5.50 15.01
C ILE A 39 2.70 4.21 15.26
N LEU A 40 3.16 3.09 14.68
CA LEU A 40 2.48 1.80 14.71
C LEU A 40 2.73 1.03 16.02
N GLY A 41 3.82 1.33 16.72
CA GLY A 41 4.21 0.63 17.95
C GLY A 41 4.83 -0.76 17.72
N TYR A 42 5.24 -1.09 16.48
CA TYR A 42 5.91 -2.34 16.15
C TYR A 42 6.92 -2.17 14.99
N ASP A 43 7.86 -3.13 14.87
CA ASP A 43 8.88 -3.14 13.82
C ASP A 43 8.29 -3.55 12.45
N LEU A 44 7.73 -2.57 11.74
CA LEU A 44 7.23 -2.75 10.39
C LEU A 44 8.34 -3.14 9.40
N ALA A 45 9.52 -2.54 9.55
CA ALA A 45 10.67 -2.79 8.69
C ALA A 45 11.09 -4.26 8.75
N GLY A 46 11.24 -4.80 9.96
CA GLY A 46 11.59 -6.20 10.18
C GLY A 46 10.58 -7.14 9.54
N ILE A 47 9.28 -6.85 9.63
CA ILE A 47 8.24 -7.66 8.98
C ILE A 47 8.34 -7.57 7.45
N CYS A 48 8.50 -6.37 6.90
CA CYS A 48 8.63 -6.19 5.45
C CYS A 48 9.85 -6.91 4.89
N TRP A 49 10.99 -6.89 5.61
CA TRP A 49 12.26 -7.37 5.10
C TRP A 49 12.53 -8.84 5.36
N ASN A 50 12.05 -9.36 6.49
CA ASN A 50 12.39 -10.71 6.97
C ASN A 50 11.15 -11.62 7.06
N GLY A 51 9.95 -11.06 7.01
CA GLY A 51 8.72 -11.82 7.20
C GLY A 51 8.40 -12.12 8.68
N PRO A 52 7.69 -13.21 8.96
CA PRO A 52 7.20 -14.22 8.02
C PRO A 52 6.11 -13.67 7.08
N GLY A 53 5.96 -14.31 5.91
CA GLY A 53 4.97 -13.90 4.91
C GLY A 53 3.54 -13.88 5.43
N GLU A 54 3.17 -14.81 6.29
CA GLU A 54 1.84 -14.84 6.92
C GLU A 54 1.55 -13.56 7.70
N ARG A 55 2.54 -13.08 8.50
CA ARG A 55 2.39 -11.83 9.24
C ARG A 55 2.28 -10.63 8.31
N LEU A 56 3.08 -10.59 7.24
CA LEU A 56 3.03 -9.52 6.24
C LEU A 56 1.69 -9.49 5.49
N ASN A 57 1.06 -10.66 5.29
CA ASN A 57 -0.21 -10.80 4.58
C ASN A 57 -1.45 -10.48 5.43
N ALA A 58 -1.33 -10.42 6.75
CA ALA A 58 -2.41 -9.97 7.61
C ALA A 58 -2.84 -8.54 7.23
N THR A 59 -4.14 -8.30 7.08
CA THR A 59 -4.67 -7.02 6.55
C THR A 59 -4.22 -5.82 7.37
N ALA A 60 -4.18 -5.96 8.70
CA ALA A 60 -3.70 -4.91 9.61
C ALA A 60 -2.21 -4.55 9.42
N VAL A 61 -1.40 -5.45 8.83
CA VAL A 61 0.03 -5.25 8.58
C VAL A 61 0.31 -4.91 7.12
N SER A 62 -0.33 -5.60 6.18
CA SER A 62 -0.09 -5.43 4.75
C SER A 62 -0.39 -4.00 4.27
N GLN A 63 -1.41 -3.36 4.85
CA GLN A 63 -1.79 -2.00 4.47
C GLN A 63 -0.75 -0.96 4.88
N PRO A 64 -0.32 -0.86 6.15
CA PRO A 64 0.80 0.01 6.52
C PRO A 64 2.09 -0.31 5.76
N ALA A 65 2.38 -1.59 5.54
CA ALA A 65 3.58 -2.04 4.84
C ALA A 65 3.64 -1.54 3.39
N LEU A 66 2.56 -1.67 2.64
CA LEU A 66 2.46 -1.16 1.26
C LEU A 66 2.49 0.37 1.21
N PHE A 67 1.81 1.04 2.14
CA PHE A 67 1.79 2.49 2.24
C PHE A 67 3.21 3.04 2.43
N VAL A 68 3.93 2.57 3.45
CA VAL A 68 5.29 3.02 3.76
C VAL A 68 6.27 2.66 2.64
N THR A 69 6.19 1.44 2.09
CA THR A 69 7.08 1.01 1.01
C THR A 69 6.86 1.83 -0.27
N SER A 70 5.63 2.17 -0.60
CA SER A 70 5.32 2.99 -1.77
C SER A 70 5.86 4.41 -1.64
N LEU A 71 5.74 5.01 -0.46
CA LEU A 71 6.34 6.33 -0.18
C LEU A 71 7.87 6.27 -0.15
N ALA A 72 8.45 5.19 0.38
CA ALA A 72 9.91 4.98 0.32
C ALA A 72 10.42 4.84 -1.14
N ALA A 73 9.64 4.22 -2.02
CA ALA A 73 9.97 4.15 -3.45
C ALA A 73 9.93 5.52 -4.14
N LEU A 74 9.04 6.41 -3.71
CA LEU A 74 9.02 7.80 -4.19
C LEU A 74 10.29 8.56 -3.83
N GLU A 75 10.93 8.27 -2.69
CA GLU A 75 12.20 8.91 -2.32
C GLU A 75 13.34 8.54 -3.28
N GLU A 76 13.39 7.30 -3.76
CA GLU A 76 14.30 6.90 -4.84
C GLU A 76 13.98 7.67 -6.13
N LEU A 77 12.71 7.74 -6.48
CA LEU A 77 12.26 8.37 -7.72
C LEU A 77 12.54 9.89 -7.72
N ARG A 78 12.37 10.57 -6.58
CA ARG A 78 12.70 11.99 -6.42
C ARG A 78 14.17 12.29 -6.74
N ILE A 79 15.05 11.33 -6.47
CA ILE A 79 16.48 11.46 -6.70
C ILE A 79 16.86 11.09 -8.13
N LYS A 80 16.31 9.99 -8.65
CA LYS A 80 16.69 9.46 -9.96
C LYS A 80 15.94 10.11 -11.12
N GLU A 81 14.68 10.46 -10.92
CA GLU A 81 13.78 10.95 -11.97
C GLU A 81 12.97 12.18 -11.48
N PRO A 82 13.64 13.26 -11.03
CA PRO A 82 12.96 14.44 -10.49
C PRO A 82 11.99 15.07 -11.51
N GLU A 83 12.29 14.96 -12.79
CA GLU A 83 11.41 15.46 -13.85
C GLU A 83 10.09 14.69 -13.93
N ALA A 84 10.10 13.39 -13.68
CA ALA A 84 8.87 12.58 -13.66
C ALA A 84 7.92 13.05 -12.54
N ILE A 85 8.47 13.43 -11.39
CA ILE A 85 7.72 14.02 -10.28
C ILE A 85 7.17 15.39 -10.67
N ALA A 86 8.02 16.27 -11.26
CA ALA A 86 7.62 17.61 -11.65
C ALA A 86 6.56 17.63 -12.77
N GLN A 87 6.55 16.63 -13.65
CA GLN A 87 5.60 16.48 -14.74
C GLN A 87 4.34 15.69 -14.35
N CYS A 88 4.17 15.38 -13.07
CA CYS A 88 2.99 14.67 -12.58
C CYS A 88 1.72 15.49 -12.78
N MET A 89 0.78 14.94 -13.53
CA MET A 89 -0.52 15.56 -13.80
C MET A 89 -1.65 14.92 -13.00
N ALA A 90 -1.45 13.68 -12.53
CA ALA A 90 -2.45 12.94 -11.78
C ALA A 90 -1.78 11.89 -10.89
N ALA A 91 -2.41 11.63 -9.75
CA ALA A 91 -2.08 10.51 -8.88
C ALA A 91 -3.35 9.74 -8.56
N ALA A 92 -3.28 8.42 -8.59
CA ALA A 92 -4.40 7.56 -8.22
C ALA A 92 -3.88 6.32 -7.50
N GLY A 93 -4.77 5.63 -6.80
CA GLY A 93 -4.42 4.42 -6.08
C GLY A 93 -5.54 3.41 -6.07
N LEU A 94 -5.19 2.12 -6.04
CA LEU A 94 -6.15 1.05 -5.88
C LEU A 94 -6.42 0.85 -4.38
N SER A 95 -7.66 1.12 -3.91
CA SER A 95 -8.07 0.88 -2.52
C SER A 95 -7.13 1.55 -1.51
N LEU A 96 -6.22 0.80 -0.87
CA LEU A 96 -5.18 1.35 0.00
C LEU A 96 -4.31 2.42 -0.68
N GLY A 97 -3.98 2.21 -1.94
CA GLY A 97 -3.13 3.13 -2.72
C GLY A 97 -3.70 4.55 -2.82
N GLU A 98 -5.00 4.76 -2.59
CA GLU A 98 -5.61 6.08 -2.54
C GLU A 98 -5.00 6.95 -1.43
N TYR A 99 -4.73 6.37 -0.25
CA TYR A 99 -4.08 7.08 0.85
C TYR A 99 -2.64 7.47 0.50
N THR A 100 -1.92 6.60 -0.20
CA THR A 100 -0.58 6.91 -0.72
C THR A 100 -0.64 8.06 -1.73
N ALA A 101 -1.63 8.03 -2.64
CA ALA A 101 -1.84 9.11 -3.60
C ALA A 101 -2.16 10.45 -2.93
N LEU A 102 -2.98 10.45 -1.86
CA LEU A 102 -3.31 11.66 -1.08
C LEU A 102 -2.07 12.25 -0.39
N VAL A 103 -1.21 11.39 0.19
CA VAL A 103 0.06 11.87 0.78
C VAL A 103 1.01 12.37 -0.29
N PHE A 104 1.14 11.69 -1.42
CA PHE A 104 1.94 12.14 -2.56
C PHE A 104 1.48 13.50 -3.09
N ALA A 105 0.17 13.74 -3.17
CA ALA A 105 -0.43 14.99 -3.58
C ALA A 105 -0.38 16.10 -2.53
N GLY A 106 0.12 15.84 -1.32
CA GLY A 106 0.18 16.80 -0.22
C GLY A 106 -1.16 17.08 0.47
N ALA A 107 -2.19 16.28 0.19
CA ALA A 107 -3.50 16.39 0.81
C ALA A 107 -3.56 15.78 2.23
N LEU A 108 -2.65 14.86 2.54
CA LEU A 108 -2.45 14.28 3.86
C LEU A 108 -0.96 14.34 4.22
N THR A 109 -0.68 14.47 5.53
CA THR A 109 0.66 14.24 6.04
C THR A 109 0.97 12.74 6.06
N PHE A 110 2.25 12.36 6.09
CA PHE A 110 2.65 10.95 6.28
C PHE A 110 2.06 10.35 7.56
N HIS A 111 2.12 11.10 8.66
CA HIS A 111 1.60 10.71 9.97
C HIS A 111 0.09 10.43 9.94
N ASP A 112 -0.69 11.36 9.40
CA ASP A 112 -2.15 11.21 9.36
C ASP A 112 -2.54 10.08 8.41
N GLY A 113 -1.88 10.00 7.24
CA GLY A 113 -2.08 8.93 6.28
C GLY A 113 -1.80 7.55 6.88
N LEU A 114 -0.68 7.39 7.61
CA LEU A 114 -0.33 6.12 8.23
C LEU A 114 -1.30 5.70 9.33
N ARG A 115 -1.75 6.65 10.18
CA ARG A 115 -2.76 6.38 11.21
C ARG A 115 -4.11 5.95 10.61
N LEU A 116 -4.55 6.64 9.56
CA LEU A 116 -5.77 6.26 8.84
C LEU A 116 -5.65 4.86 8.22
N VAL A 117 -4.52 4.56 7.62
CA VAL A 117 -4.24 3.23 7.03
C VAL A 117 -4.17 2.15 8.11
N GLN A 118 -3.59 2.44 9.28
CA GLN A 118 -3.59 1.53 10.43
C GLN A 118 -5.01 1.21 10.87
N HIS A 119 -5.80 2.23 11.19
CA HIS A 119 -7.20 2.03 11.62
C HIS A 119 -8.05 1.31 10.58
N ARG A 120 -7.84 1.64 9.29
CA ARG A 120 -8.51 0.94 8.19
C ARG A 120 -8.15 -0.54 8.15
N GLY A 121 -6.86 -0.86 8.27
CA GLY A 121 -6.37 -2.24 8.27
C GLY A 121 -6.93 -3.05 9.44
N GLU A 122 -6.94 -2.47 10.63
CA GLU A 122 -7.50 -3.07 11.84
C GLU A 122 -9.01 -3.32 11.70
N ALA A 123 -9.78 -2.31 11.24
CA ALA A 123 -11.22 -2.44 11.04
C ALA A 123 -11.58 -3.51 9.99
N MET A 124 -10.83 -3.57 8.88
CA MET A 124 -11.02 -4.60 7.85
C MET A 124 -10.66 -5.99 8.35
N GLN A 125 -9.61 -6.13 9.18
CA GLN A 125 -9.24 -7.39 9.81
C GLN A 125 -10.33 -7.86 10.76
N GLN A 126 -10.82 -6.98 11.65
CA GLN A 126 -11.91 -7.28 12.56
C GLN A 126 -13.19 -7.71 11.82
N ALA A 127 -13.54 -7.05 10.73
CA ALA A 127 -14.69 -7.42 9.91
C ALA A 127 -14.52 -8.79 9.26
N SER A 128 -13.30 -9.13 8.81
CA SER A 128 -12.98 -10.45 8.25
C SER A 128 -13.03 -11.56 9.30
N ASP A 129 -12.57 -11.26 10.52
CA ASP A 129 -12.54 -12.23 11.62
C ASP A 129 -13.95 -12.48 12.19
N ALA A 130 -14.82 -11.47 12.14
CA ALA A 130 -16.21 -11.57 12.64
C ALA A 130 -17.12 -12.47 11.78
N THR A 131 -16.82 -12.62 10.49
CA THR A 131 -17.65 -13.42 9.58
C THR A 131 -16.75 -14.13 8.58
N PRO A 132 -16.84 -15.48 8.45
CA PRO A 132 -16.13 -16.23 7.43
C PRO A 132 -16.39 -15.62 6.05
N SER A 133 -15.39 -15.01 5.47
CA SER A 133 -15.52 -14.27 4.23
C SER A 133 -14.21 -14.33 3.43
N GLY A 134 -14.27 -13.93 2.17
CA GLY A 134 -13.09 -13.87 1.31
C GLY A 134 -13.28 -12.82 0.23
N MET A 135 -12.17 -12.39 -0.34
CA MET A 135 -12.12 -11.48 -1.48
C MET A 135 -11.57 -12.22 -2.70
N VAL A 136 -12.23 -12.05 -3.84
CA VAL A 136 -11.77 -12.56 -5.13
C VAL A 136 -11.64 -11.41 -6.09
N SER A 137 -10.46 -11.26 -6.70
CA SER A 137 -10.25 -10.32 -7.79
C SER A 137 -10.60 -11.00 -9.11
N VAL A 138 -11.57 -10.43 -9.82
CA VAL A 138 -11.94 -10.88 -11.16
C VAL A 138 -11.22 -10.01 -12.18
N LEU A 139 -10.33 -10.63 -12.95
CA LEU A 139 -9.52 -9.94 -13.95
C LEU A 139 -10.00 -10.28 -15.36
N MET A 140 -10.03 -9.27 -16.24
CA MET A 140 -10.28 -9.40 -17.68
C MET A 140 -11.63 -10.05 -18.06
N LEU A 141 -12.63 -9.94 -17.20
CA LEU A 141 -14.00 -10.34 -17.50
C LEU A 141 -14.88 -9.10 -17.74
N ASP A 142 -15.82 -9.23 -18.68
CA ASP A 142 -16.84 -8.22 -18.89
C ASP A 142 -17.92 -8.24 -17.77
N HIS A 143 -18.73 -7.19 -17.69
CA HIS A 143 -19.78 -7.05 -16.68
C HIS A 143 -20.82 -8.19 -16.67
N ARG A 144 -21.05 -8.85 -17.80
CA ARG A 144 -22.03 -9.95 -17.90
C ARG A 144 -21.45 -11.22 -17.28
N SER A 145 -20.18 -11.48 -17.55
CA SER A 145 -19.44 -12.63 -16.98
C SER A 145 -19.24 -12.50 -15.48
N VAL A 146 -19.04 -11.27 -14.93
CA VAL A 146 -18.96 -11.05 -13.48
C VAL A 146 -20.24 -11.39 -12.76
N ARG A 147 -21.42 -11.07 -13.34
CA ARG A 147 -22.72 -11.43 -12.75
C ARG A 147 -22.92 -12.93 -12.62
N SER A 148 -22.42 -13.73 -13.58
CA SER A 148 -22.53 -15.21 -13.51
C SER A 148 -21.69 -15.78 -12.36
N VAL A 149 -20.50 -15.22 -12.09
CA VAL A 149 -19.65 -15.64 -10.96
C VAL A 149 -20.31 -15.31 -9.60
N GLN A 150 -21.03 -14.20 -9.49
CA GLN A 150 -21.77 -13.85 -8.26
C GLN A 150 -22.90 -14.84 -7.96
N ASN A 151 -23.55 -15.38 -8.99
CA ASN A 151 -24.66 -16.32 -8.83
C ASN A 151 -24.20 -17.74 -8.44
N CYS A 152 -22.95 -18.12 -8.70
CA CYS A 152 -22.39 -19.42 -8.29
C CYS A 152 -22.15 -19.56 -6.78
N ARG A 153 -22.33 -18.49 -5.99
CA ARG A 153 -22.19 -18.52 -4.52
C ARG A 153 -23.44 -19.01 -3.78
N ASN A 154 -24.57 -19.12 -4.48
CA ASN A 154 -25.87 -19.50 -3.89
C ASN A 154 -26.33 -20.92 -4.31
N ALA A 155 -25.46 -21.71 -4.90
CA ALA A 155 -25.65 -23.13 -5.23
C ALA A 155 -24.66 -23.98 -4.40
#